data_18ff2cd03eaf82ec4eb675c1a1f8303b
#
_entry.id   18ff2cd03eaf82ec4eb675c1a1f8303b
#
_cell.length_a   1.000
_cell.length_b   1.000
_cell.length_c   1.000
_cell.angle_alpha   90.00
_cell.angle_beta   90.00
_cell.angle_gamma   90.00
#
_symmetry.space_group_name_H-M   'P 1'
#
loop_
_entity.id
_entity.type
_entity.pdbx_description
1 polymer ?
#
loop_
_entity_poly.entity_id
_entity_poly.type
_entity_poly.pdbx_seq_one_letter_code
_entity_poly.pdbx_strand_id
1 'polypeptide(L)'
;MNIKSQQAKNSFLFIFIYLCSLSLQPAFATQSKEVITTDIWAATATVFKLVGEKAVNNVKLNWMQREDADLYRIYRDGNCIGEAKGNTYDDYNLKADKTFTYHVEAFKEGKKIATSASQQATTFTPNGETKVYDNLNGKYITKESAQKPQGMKIGELYFSYKMENVEKEVDGQTLKGWLATESFSPTGLNGSWSTSRELAFYPNVKFEGIAFRYNAKTGKVVLSAHYEDQSGYVAAKIYLAQITPKGELEVGTMERPLGYDSRDQSLFIDDDGTAYLLSATNMNRDINIYKLDPSWTKPVLLVNTICKGLHRETPAIIKKDGEYYFFSSKASGWYLCGI
;
A
#
# COMPACT_ATOMS: atom_id res chain seq x y z
N MET A 1 -49.44 20.85 9.41
CA MET A 1 -48.95 19.94 8.35
C MET A 1 -47.47 19.71 8.60
N ASN A 2 -47.16 18.62 9.31
CA ASN A 2 -45.82 18.33 9.81
C ASN A 2 -45.04 17.56 8.76
N ILE A 3 -43.97 18.14 8.22
CA ILE A 3 -43.01 17.43 7.40
C ILE A 3 -41.84 17.00 8.32
N LYS A 4 -41.82 15.72 8.69
CA LYS A 4 -40.65 15.10 9.34
C LYS A 4 -39.55 14.92 8.31
N SER A 5 -38.46 15.65 8.46
CA SER A 5 -37.20 15.37 7.75
C SER A 5 -36.57 14.12 8.35
N GLN A 6 -36.60 13.05 7.60
CA GLN A 6 -35.78 11.86 7.90
C GLN A 6 -34.33 12.13 7.50
N GLN A 7 -33.51 12.50 8.48
CA GLN A 7 -32.07 12.48 8.33
C GLN A 7 -31.63 11.01 8.28
N ALA A 8 -31.24 10.56 7.09
CA ALA A 8 -30.52 9.32 6.95
C ALA A 8 -29.15 9.50 7.63
N LYS A 9 -28.99 8.93 8.81
CA LYS A 9 -27.69 8.77 9.45
C LYS A 9 -26.95 7.67 8.68
N ASN A 10 -26.13 8.06 7.73
CA ASN A 10 -25.09 7.17 7.22
C ASN A 10 -24.03 7.00 8.32
N SER A 11 -24.26 6.05 9.20
CA SER A 11 -23.24 5.58 10.12
C SER A 11 -22.25 4.75 9.32
N PHE A 12 -21.13 5.34 8.95
CA PHE A 12 -19.96 4.58 8.51
C PHE A 12 -19.45 3.78 9.70
N LEU A 13 -19.88 2.54 9.82
CA LEU A 13 -19.32 1.59 10.75
C LEU A 13 -18.01 1.06 10.13
N PHE A 14 -16.90 1.73 10.42
CA PHE A 14 -15.58 1.18 10.12
C PHE A 14 -15.34 0.01 11.08
N ILE A 15 -15.57 -1.19 10.62
CA ILE A 15 -15.10 -2.37 11.33
C ILE A 15 -13.59 -2.41 11.11
N PHE A 16 -12.84 -1.96 12.14
CA PHE A 16 -11.42 -2.20 12.21
C PHE A 16 -11.19 -3.69 12.43
N ILE A 17 -11.15 -4.44 11.34
CA ILE A 17 -10.50 -5.73 11.41
C ILE A 17 -9.01 -5.42 11.42
N TYR A 18 -8.41 -5.51 12.59
CA TYR A 18 -6.96 -5.64 12.72
C TYR A 18 -6.57 -6.96 12.08
N LEU A 19 -6.64 -7.00 10.75
CA LEU A 19 -6.02 -8.03 9.97
C LEU A 19 -4.54 -7.71 9.92
N CYS A 20 -3.86 -8.03 11.02
CA CYS A 20 -2.45 -8.34 10.94
C CYS A 20 -2.34 -9.36 9.81
N SER A 21 -1.90 -8.94 8.63
CA SER A 21 -1.53 -9.81 7.50
C SER A 21 -2.50 -10.93 7.15
N LEU A 22 -3.71 -10.59 6.72
CA LEU A 22 -4.39 -11.43 5.76
C LEU A 22 -4.06 -10.86 4.38
N SER A 23 -3.04 -11.43 3.73
CA SER A 23 -2.92 -11.31 2.30
C SER A 23 -4.26 -11.70 1.70
N LEU A 24 -4.92 -10.79 0.97
CA LEU A 24 -6.00 -11.15 0.07
C LEU A 24 -5.42 -12.12 -0.95
N GLN A 25 -5.45 -13.39 -0.60
CA GLN A 25 -5.25 -14.45 -1.57
C GLN A 25 -6.54 -14.58 -2.36
N PRO A 26 -6.49 -14.64 -3.69
CA PRO A 26 -7.59 -15.21 -4.42
C PRO A 26 -7.83 -16.60 -3.81
N ALA A 27 -9.08 -17.00 -3.70
CA ALA A 27 -9.59 -18.17 -2.99
C ALA A 27 -9.01 -19.50 -3.48
N PHE A 28 -7.72 -19.79 -3.26
CA PHE A 28 -7.05 -21.07 -3.50
C PHE A 28 -5.70 -21.16 -2.75
N ALA A 29 -5.64 -20.65 -1.52
CA ALA A 29 -4.55 -21.07 -0.66
C ALA A 29 -5.17 -21.59 0.63
N THR A 30 -5.24 -22.89 0.73
CA THR A 30 -5.52 -23.60 1.99
C THR A 30 -4.42 -23.19 2.97
N GLN A 31 -4.76 -22.35 3.95
CA GLN A 31 -3.92 -22.17 5.12
C GLN A 31 -3.93 -23.49 5.89
N SER A 32 -2.82 -24.20 5.92
CA SER A 32 -2.64 -25.22 6.95
C SER A 32 -2.32 -24.50 8.27
N LYS A 33 -3.33 -24.33 9.09
CA LYS A 33 -3.18 -23.90 10.46
C LYS A 33 -3.01 -25.17 11.28
N GLU A 34 -1.79 -25.59 11.53
CA GLU A 34 -1.54 -26.64 12.50
C GLU A 34 -1.42 -26.01 13.89
N VAL A 35 -2.44 -26.23 14.71
CA VAL A 35 -2.40 -25.92 16.14
C VAL A 35 -2.12 -27.23 16.86
N ILE A 36 -0.90 -27.39 17.35
CA ILE A 36 -0.54 -28.52 18.22
C ILE A 36 -0.50 -28.00 19.65
N THR A 37 -1.45 -28.46 20.45
CA THR A 37 -1.49 -28.20 21.89
C THR A 37 -0.96 -29.42 22.61
N THR A 38 0.24 -29.33 23.15
CA THR A 38 0.68 -30.18 24.26
C THR A 38 1.56 -29.37 25.19
N ASP A 39 1.15 -29.38 26.43
CA ASP A 39 1.80 -28.81 27.62
C ASP A 39 1.74 -27.29 27.81
N ILE A 40 1.86 -26.92 29.07
CA ILE A 40 1.68 -25.63 29.75
C ILE A 40 2.36 -24.45 29.02
N TRP A 41 3.16 -24.71 28.00
CA TRP A 41 3.86 -23.68 27.22
C TRP A 41 3.84 -24.03 25.72
N ALA A 42 2.82 -23.53 25.04
CA ALA A 42 2.65 -23.71 23.61
C ALA A 42 3.30 -22.56 22.83
N ALA A 43 4.14 -22.88 21.85
CA ALA A 43 4.55 -21.97 20.80
C ALA A 43 3.80 -22.33 19.51
N THR A 44 3.37 -21.33 18.75
CA THR A 44 2.78 -21.51 17.43
C THR A 44 3.65 -20.83 16.38
N ALA A 45 3.79 -21.47 15.22
CA ALA A 45 4.47 -20.90 14.08
C ALA A 45 3.48 -20.69 12.95
N THR A 46 3.35 -19.49 12.46
CA THR A 46 2.47 -19.14 11.33
C THR A 46 3.31 -18.64 10.17
N VAL A 47 3.10 -19.20 8.99
CA VAL A 47 3.83 -18.83 7.77
C VAL A 47 3.06 -17.75 7.02
N PHE A 48 3.75 -16.69 6.65
CA PHE A 48 3.22 -15.62 5.81
C PHE A 48 3.98 -15.57 4.49
N LYS A 49 3.23 -15.42 3.40
CA LYS A 49 3.78 -15.20 2.06
C LYS A 49 3.55 -13.76 1.65
N LEU A 50 4.64 -13.03 1.41
CA LEU A 50 4.58 -11.74 0.73
C LEU A 50 4.65 -11.98 -0.78
N VAL A 51 3.68 -11.45 -1.52
CA VAL A 51 3.62 -11.56 -2.97
C VAL A 51 4.39 -10.39 -3.58
N GLY A 52 5.53 -10.68 -4.23
CA GLY A 52 6.38 -9.72 -4.90
C GLY A 52 7.27 -10.42 -5.93
N GLU A 53 8.19 -9.69 -6.58
CA GLU A 53 9.14 -10.25 -7.57
C GLU A 53 10.00 -11.40 -7.01
N LYS A 54 10.22 -11.40 -5.69
CA LYS A 54 10.79 -12.52 -4.95
C LYS A 54 9.78 -12.91 -3.89
N ALA A 55 9.25 -14.12 -3.96
CA ALA A 55 8.41 -14.65 -2.90
C ALA A 55 9.25 -14.69 -1.61
N VAL A 56 8.96 -13.80 -0.69
CA VAL A 56 9.59 -13.75 0.63
C VAL A 56 8.66 -14.47 1.59
N ASN A 57 9.17 -15.52 2.20
CA ASN A 57 8.45 -16.25 3.23
C ASN A 57 8.95 -15.78 4.60
N ASN A 58 8.01 -15.56 5.50
CA ASN A 58 8.29 -15.22 6.88
C ASN A 58 7.56 -16.19 7.80
N VAL A 59 8.11 -16.45 8.95
CA VAL A 59 7.46 -17.25 10.00
C VAL A 59 7.29 -16.37 11.22
N LYS A 60 6.06 -16.19 11.66
CA LYS A 60 5.75 -15.55 12.94
C LYS A 60 5.58 -16.61 14.01
N LEU A 61 6.34 -16.46 15.07
CA LEU A 61 6.28 -17.28 16.26
C LEU A 61 5.51 -16.53 17.33
N ASN A 62 4.61 -17.22 18.01
CA ASN A 62 3.92 -16.72 19.19
C ASN A 62 3.97 -17.81 20.26
N TRP A 63 4.15 -17.40 21.51
CA TRP A 63 4.13 -18.30 22.65
C TRP A 63 3.40 -17.68 23.83
N MET A 64 3.05 -18.52 24.79
CA MET A 64 2.49 -18.01 26.04
C MET A 64 3.58 -17.34 26.87
N GLN A 65 3.37 -16.08 27.24
CA GLN A 65 4.30 -15.37 28.13
C GLN A 65 4.33 -16.01 29.49
N ARG A 66 5.50 -16.20 30.03
CA ARG A 66 5.73 -16.73 31.38
C ARG A 66 6.05 -15.57 32.34
N GLU A 67 5.40 -15.56 33.50
CA GLU A 67 5.64 -14.53 34.52
C GLU A 67 7.03 -14.64 35.14
N ASP A 68 7.61 -15.85 35.15
CA ASP A 68 8.92 -16.15 35.68
C ASP A 68 10.08 -15.98 34.68
N ALA A 69 9.82 -15.51 33.47
CA ALA A 69 10.83 -15.28 32.43
C ALA A 69 11.06 -13.78 32.18
N ASP A 70 12.31 -13.41 31.99
CA ASP A 70 12.72 -12.05 31.62
C ASP A 70 13.27 -11.95 30.19
N LEU A 71 13.59 -13.09 29.58
CA LEU A 71 14.13 -13.16 28.22
C LEU A 71 13.73 -14.48 27.57
N TYR A 72 13.53 -14.45 26.25
CA TYR A 72 13.32 -15.62 25.40
C TYR A 72 14.37 -15.67 24.32
N ARG A 73 14.93 -16.85 24.06
CA ARG A 73 15.78 -17.13 22.89
C ARG A 73 15.04 -17.99 21.90
N ILE A 74 15.11 -17.61 20.65
CA ILE A 74 14.42 -18.24 19.53
C ILE A 74 15.41 -19.05 18.73
N TYR A 75 15.08 -20.29 18.47
CA TYR A 75 15.92 -21.21 17.72
C TYR A 75 15.22 -21.65 16.45
N ARG A 76 16.00 -21.72 15.35
CA ARG A 76 15.62 -22.30 14.08
C ARG A 76 16.65 -23.34 13.70
N ASP A 77 16.19 -24.58 13.43
CA ASP A 77 17.04 -25.73 13.08
C ASP A 77 18.22 -25.90 14.03
N GLY A 78 17.98 -25.70 15.34
CA GLY A 78 18.98 -25.80 16.42
C GLY A 78 19.87 -24.57 16.60
N ASN A 79 19.78 -23.56 15.75
CA ASN A 79 20.58 -22.34 15.86
C ASN A 79 19.76 -21.21 16.48
N CYS A 80 20.35 -20.49 17.44
CA CYS A 80 19.73 -19.30 18.01
C CYS A 80 19.70 -18.20 16.94
N ILE A 81 18.49 -17.71 16.61
CA ILE A 81 18.28 -16.68 15.58
C ILE A 81 17.90 -15.33 16.16
N GLY A 82 17.61 -15.24 17.44
CA GLY A 82 17.26 -13.99 18.09
C GLY A 82 16.79 -14.12 19.52
N GLU A 83 16.55 -12.96 20.13
CA GLU A 83 16.04 -12.83 21.49
C GLU A 83 14.82 -11.93 21.52
N ALA A 84 13.90 -12.16 22.47
CA ALA A 84 12.71 -11.36 22.70
C ALA A 84 12.43 -11.22 24.18
N LYS A 85 11.88 -10.08 24.59
CA LYS A 85 11.34 -9.86 25.96
C LYS A 85 9.82 -10.10 26.00
N GLY A 86 9.16 -10.00 24.87
CA GLY A 86 7.74 -10.33 24.69
C GLY A 86 7.54 -11.77 24.25
N ASN A 87 6.34 -12.08 23.80
CA ASN A 87 5.88 -13.42 23.44
C ASN A 87 5.73 -13.64 21.93
N THR A 88 6.42 -12.83 21.13
CA THR A 88 6.37 -12.92 19.66
C THR A 88 7.75 -12.72 19.04
N TYR A 89 7.99 -13.36 17.91
CA TYR A 89 9.18 -13.17 17.09
C TYR A 89 8.84 -13.40 15.62
N ASP A 90 9.39 -12.57 14.73
CA ASP A 90 9.22 -12.70 13.29
C ASP A 90 10.56 -13.09 12.64
N ASP A 91 10.59 -14.23 11.98
CA ASP A 91 11.74 -14.73 11.23
C ASP A 91 11.52 -14.46 9.73
N TYR A 92 12.37 -13.62 9.16
CA TYR A 92 12.19 -13.04 7.82
C TYR A 92 13.13 -13.66 6.78
N ASN A 93 12.79 -13.43 5.50
CA ASN A 93 13.61 -13.76 4.34
C ASN A 93 13.94 -15.26 4.20
N LEU A 94 13.00 -16.10 4.55
CA LEU A 94 13.16 -17.53 4.47
C LEU A 94 13.09 -18.04 3.03
N LYS A 95 13.89 -19.06 2.73
CA LYS A 95 13.81 -19.75 1.45
C LYS A 95 12.43 -20.37 1.29
N ALA A 96 11.90 -20.29 0.07
CA ALA A 96 10.66 -20.96 -0.29
C ALA A 96 10.82 -22.48 -0.30
N ASP A 97 9.70 -23.19 -0.12
CA ASP A 97 9.63 -24.65 -0.17
C ASP A 97 10.63 -25.34 0.76
N LYS A 98 10.71 -24.83 1.98
CA LYS A 98 11.59 -25.37 3.01
C LYS A 98 10.88 -25.48 4.35
N THR A 99 11.06 -26.62 5.01
CA THR A 99 10.61 -26.83 6.38
C THR A 99 11.70 -26.39 7.35
N PHE A 100 11.31 -25.60 8.32
CA PHE A 100 12.15 -25.15 9.44
C PHE A 100 11.56 -25.67 10.74
N THR A 101 12.43 -26.00 11.68
CA THR A 101 12.02 -26.43 13.03
C THR A 101 12.38 -25.36 14.04
N TYR A 102 11.37 -24.90 14.78
CA TYR A 102 11.52 -23.83 15.77
C TYR A 102 11.28 -24.35 17.18
N HIS A 103 12.00 -23.79 18.14
CA HIS A 103 11.66 -23.82 19.55
C HIS A 103 12.09 -22.52 20.22
N VAL A 104 11.52 -22.27 21.38
CA VAL A 104 11.79 -21.08 22.19
C VAL A 104 12.28 -21.53 23.55
N GLU A 105 13.33 -20.90 24.05
CA GLU A 105 13.83 -21.13 25.40
C GLU A 105 13.55 -19.88 26.25
N ALA A 106 13.05 -20.09 27.46
CA ALA A 106 12.82 -19.04 28.44
C ALA A 106 13.96 -18.97 29.44
N PHE A 107 14.36 -17.75 29.79
CA PHE A 107 15.43 -17.45 30.72
C PHE A 107 14.94 -16.56 31.85
N LYS A 108 15.55 -16.75 33.03
CA LYS A 108 15.45 -15.88 34.19
C LYS A 108 16.85 -15.61 34.74
N GLU A 109 17.22 -14.32 34.86
CA GLU A 109 18.54 -13.91 35.35
C GLU A 109 19.69 -14.65 34.64
N GLY A 110 19.56 -14.83 33.31
CA GLY A 110 20.54 -15.50 32.46
C GLY A 110 20.55 -17.04 32.54
N LYS A 111 19.73 -17.66 33.39
CA LYS A 111 19.58 -19.12 33.47
C LYS A 111 18.38 -19.58 32.69
N LYS A 112 18.55 -20.65 31.89
CA LYS A 112 17.45 -21.28 31.17
C LYS A 112 16.52 -21.97 32.17
N ILE A 113 15.21 -21.61 32.11
CA ILE A 113 14.18 -22.14 33.00
C ILE A 113 13.19 -23.04 32.30
N ALA A 114 13.03 -22.89 30.98
CA ALA A 114 12.13 -23.75 30.19
C ALA A 114 12.52 -23.80 28.72
N THR A 115 12.04 -24.81 28.01
CA THR A 115 12.14 -24.96 26.56
C THR A 115 10.76 -25.37 26.03
N SER A 116 10.27 -24.72 24.96
CA SER A 116 9.00 -25.08 24.32
C SER A 116 9.12 -26.41 23.58
N ALA A 117 7.99 -27.05 23.27
CA ALA A 117 7.93 -28.07 22.25
C ALA A 117 8.40 -27.49 20.91
N SER A 118 9.05 -28.33 20.10
CA SER A 118 9.45 -27.93 18.74
C SER A 118 8.23 -27.82 17.82
N GLN A 119 8.23 -26.78 16.98
CA GLN A 119 7.21 -26.53 15.97
C GLN A 119 7.85 -26.55 14.59
N GLN A 120 7.16 -27.13 13.63
CA GLN A 120 7.58 -27.10 12.23
C GLN A 120 6.77 -26.08 11.44
N ALA A 121 7.43 -25.33 10.58
CA ALA A 121 6.81 -24.42 9.65
C ALA A 121 7.41 -24.65 8.26
N THR A 122 6.55 -25.00 7.30
CA THR A 122 6.96 -25.17 5.90
C THR A 122 6.60 -23.93 5.12
N THR A 123 7.61 -23.28 4.53
CA THR A 123 7.42 -22.09 3.70
C THR A 123 6.73 -22.48 2.39
N PHE A 124 5.97 -21.52 1.84
CA PHE A 124 5.21 -21.76 0.62
C PHE A 124 6.13 -21.90 -0.60
N THR A 125 5.80 -22.83 -1.45
CA THR A 125 6.34 -22.89 -2.80
C THR A 125 5.80 -21.70 -3.59
N PRO A 126 6.64 -20.98 -4.35
CA PRO A 126 6.12 -20.01 -5.31
C PRO A 126 5.35 -20.78 -6.39
N ASN A 127 4.07 -20.95 -6.22
CA ASN A 127 3.21 -21.62 -7.18
C ASN A 127 2.49 -20.57 -8.01
N GLY A 128 2.72 -20.65 -9.32
CA GLY A 128 1.92 -19.96 -10.29
C GLY A 128 2.34 -18.53 -10.60
N GLU A 129 1.60 -17.97 -11.50
CA GLU A 129 1.79 -16.62 -12.02
C GLU A 129 1.71 -15.59 -10.91
N THR A 130 2.73 -14.76 -10.79
CA THR A 130 2.64 -13.54 -9.99
C THR A 130 1.61 -12.64 -10.67
N LYS A 131 0.46 -12.43 -10.02
CA LYS A 131 -0.55 -11.50 -10.50
C LYS A 131 -0.30 -10.14 -9.89
N VAL A 132 -0.34 -9.12 -10.74
CA VAL A 132 -0.23 -7.71 -10.38
C VAL A 132 -1.62 -7.11 -10.42
N TYR A 133 -1.97 -6.31 -9.41
CA TYR A 133 -3.24 -5.59 -9.44
C TYR A 133 -3.10 -4.37 -10.33
N ASP A 134 -3.84 -4.36 -11.43
CA ASP A 134 -3.95 -3.21 -12.33
C ASP A 134 -4.91 -2.19 -11.70
N ASN A 135 -4.34 -1.20 -11.07
CA ASN A 135 -5.10 -0.13 -10.41
C ASN A 135 -5.92 0.72 -11.39
N LEU A 136 -5.58 0.74 -12.67
CA LEU A 136 -6.31 1.52 -13.67
C LEU A 136 -7.63 0.85 -14.05
N ASN A 137 -7.63 -0.48 -14.14
CA ASN A 137 -8.76 -1.26 -14.60
C ASN A 137 -9.43 -2.10 -13.51
N GLY A 138 -8.95 -2.01 -12.25
CA GLY A 138 -9.53 -2.68 -11.10
C GLY A 138 -9.49 -4.21 -11.14
N LYS A 139 -8.47 -4.82 -11.76
CA LYS A 139 -8.38 -6.28 -11.94
C LYS A 139 -6.96 -6.80 -11.76
N TYR A 140 -6.85 -8.10 -11.46
CA TYR A 140 -5.56 -8.78 -11.45
C TYR A 140 -5.14 -9.15 -12.88
N ILE A 141 -3.91 -8.82 -13.23
CA ILE A 141 -3.27 -9.11 -14.52
C ILE A 141 -1.99 -9.93 -14.32
N THR A 142 -1.50 -10.59 -15.36
CA THR A 142 -0.22 -11.29 -15.30
C THR A 142 0.95 -10.32 -15.21
N LYS A 143 2.12 -10.80 -14.77
CA LYS A 143 3.34 -10.00 -14.72
C LYS A 143 3.73 -9.47 -16.10
N GLU A 144 3.59 -10.30 -17.13
CA GLU A 144 3.85 -9.89 -18.53
C GLU A 144 2.88 -8.79 -18.96
N SER A 145 1.60 -8.89 -18.57
CA SER A 145 0.61 -7.84 -18.88
C SER A 145 0.93 -6.54 -18.12
N ALA A 146 1.47 -6.62 -16.89
CA ALA A 146 1.87 -5.45 -16.13
C ALA A 146 3.10 -4.74 -16.70
N GLN A 147 3.96 -5.47 -17.43
CA GLN A 147 5.13 -4.90 -18.12
C GLN A 147 4.78 -4.24 -19.46
N LYS A 148 3.58 -4.50 -19.98
CA LYS A 148 3.09 -3.82 -21.18
C LYS A 148 2.63 -2.40 -20.85
N PRO A 149 2.57 -1.52 -21.85
CA PRO A 149 2.03 -0.18 -21.64
C PRO A 149 0.65 -0.26 -20.97
N GLN A 150 0.53 0.34 -19.80
CA GLN A 150 -0.74 0.45 -19.09
C GLN A 150 -1.51 1.62 -19.69
N GLY A 151 -2.79 1.43 -19.97
CA GLY A 151 -3.59 2.48 -20.56
C GLY A 151 -5.05 2.43 -20.12
N MET A 152 -5.66 3.59 -20.13
CA MET A 152 -7.09 3.76 -19.88
C MET A 152 -7.84 3.83 -21.19
N LYS A 153 -8.95 3.10 -21.33
CA LYS A 153 -9.85 3.27 -22.46
C LYS A 153 -10.74 4.47 -22.21
N ILE A 154 -10.68 5.48 -23.07
CA ILE A 154 -11.50 6.68 -23.04
C ILE A 154 -12.14 6.84 -24.42
N GLY A 155 -13.44 6.63 -24.52
CA GLY A 155 -14.12 6.49 -25.82
C GLY A 155 -13.56 5.30 -26.58
N GLU A 156 -13.13 5.51 -27.82
CA GLU A 156 -12.56 4.46 -28.69
C GLU A 156 -11.02 4.35 -28.60
N LEU A 157 -10.37 5.25 -27.87
CA LEU A 157 -8.91 5.30 -27.76
C LEU A 157 -8.43 4.78 -26.42
N TYR A 158 -7.21 4.25 -26.42
CA TYR A 158 -6.47 3.93 -25.21
C TYR A 158 -5.40 4.99 -24.97
N PHE A 159 -5.34 5.52 -23.75
CA PHE A 159 -4.39 6.53 -23.34
C PHE A 159 -3.43 5.96 -22.28
N SER A 160 -2.16 6.29 -22.42
CA SER A 160 -1.13 6.03 -21.41
C SER A 160 -0.55 7.35 -20.93
N TYR A 161 -0.50 7.49 -19.64
CA TYR A 161 0.06 8.66 -18.96
C TYR A 161 1.28 8.24 -18.16
N LYS A 162 2.32 9.07 -18.20
CA LYS A 162 3.53 8.88 -17.42
C LYS A 162 3.95 10.17 -16.77
N MET A 163 4.65 10.06 -15.66
CA MET A 163 5.36 11.16 -15.03
C MET A 163 6.70 10.62 -14.55
N GLU A 164 7.78 11.06 -15.20
CA GLU A 164 9.11 10.49 -15.03
C GLU A 164 10.12 11.59 -14.70
N ASN A 165 11.12 11.26 -13.86
CA ASN A 165 12.23 12.16 -13.58
C ASN A 165 13.20 12.13 -14.76
N VAL A 166 13.47 13.28 -15.36
CA VAL A 166 14.31 13.41 -16.56
C VAL A 166 15.25 14.59 -16.43
N GLU A 167 16.27 14.61 -17.28
CA GLU A 167 17.06 15.79 -17.59
C GLU A 167 16.54 16.39 -18.90
N LYS A 168 16.29 17.69 -18.91
CA LYS A 168 15.73 18.40 -20.06
C LYS A 168 16.43 19.72 -20.28
N GLU A 169 16.72 20.04 -21.54
CA GLU A 169 17.21 21.36 -21.94
C GLU A 169 16.04 22.36 -21.94
N VAL A 170 16.18 23.43 -21.17
CA VAL A 170 15.24 24.54 -21.08
C VAL A 170 16.04 25.81 -21.13
N ASP A 171 15.80 26.66 -22.12
CA ASP A 171 16.49 27.96 -22.30
C ASP A 171 18.02 27.86 -22.25
N GLY A 172 18.58 26.77 -22.81
CA GLY A 172 20.02 26.54 -22.86
C GLY A 172 20.64 26.02 -21.55
N GLN A 173 19.82 25.61 -20.60
CA GLN A 173 20.25 24.98 -19.34
C GLN A 173 19.68 23.57 -19.21
N THR A 174 20.52 22.62 -18.80
CA THR A 174 20.07 21.27 -18.46
C THR A 174 19.46 21.26 -17.08
N LEU A 175 18.16 21.04 -16.98
CA LEU A 175 17.41 20.97 -15.72
C LEU A 175 16.97 19.56 -15.43
N LYS A 176 17.13 19.13 -14.18
CA LYS A 176 16.48 17.90 -13.67
C LYS A 176 15.07 18.23 -13.22
N GLY A 177 14.12 17.36 -13.58
CA GLY A 177 12.73 17.59 -13.20
C GLY A 177 11.82 16.46 -13.61
N TRP A 178 10.55 16.64 -13.36
CA TRP A 178 9.51 15.68 -13.67
C TRP A 178 8.75 16.07 -14.92
N LEU A 179 8.72 15.17 -15.88
CA LEU A 179 8.04 15.32 -17.16
C LEU A 179 6.77 14.48 -17.17
N ALA A 180 5.62 15.12 -17.27
CA ALA A 180 4.35 14.46 -17.50
C ALA A 180 4.12 14.34 -19.02
N THR A 181 3.77 13.13 -19.47
CA THR A 181 3.53 12.83 -20.88
C THR A 181 2.25 12.02 -21.08
N GLU A 182 1.69 12.11 -22.30
CA GLU A 182 0.56 11.36 -22.76
C GLU A 182 0.89 10.67 -24.08
N SER A 183 0.44 9.43 -24.24
CA SER A 183 0.43 8.70 -25.51
C SER A 183 -0.93 8.07 -25.72
N PHE A 184 -1.33 7.82 -26.95
CA PHE A 184 -2.59 7.14 -27.24
C PHE A 184 -2.41 6.01 -28.25
N SER A 185 -3.32 5.04 -28.22
CA SER A 185 -3.38 3.94 -29.18
C SER A 185 -4.81 3.72 -29.64
N PRO A 186 -5.07 3.74 -30.95
CA PRO A 186 -6.38 3.41 -31.50
C PRO A 186 -6.68 1.91 -31.57
N THR A 187 -5.63 1.06 -31.43
CA THR A 187 -5.72 -0.38 -31.65
C THR A 187 -5.65 -1.22 -30.36
N GLY A 188 -5.60 -0.56 -29.21
CA GLY A 188 -5.58 -1.21 -27.90
C GLY A 188 -4.21 -1.25 -27.24
N LEU A 189 -4.15 -1.83 -26.03
CA LEU A 189 -2.95 -1.84 -25.19
C LEU A 189 -1.75 -2.53 -25.84
N ASN A 190 -1.97 -3.51 -26.69
CA ASN A 190 -0.94 -4.25 -27.43
C ASN A 190 -0.67 -3.68 -28.83
N GLY A 191 -1.33 -2.59 -29.17
CA GLY A 191 -1.22 -1.94 -30.48
C GLY A 191 -0.07 -0.95 -30.56
N SER A 192 -0.01 -0.24 -31.69
CA SER A 192 0.94 0.85 -31.87
C SER A 192 0.51 2.07 -31.07
N TRP A 193 1.46 2.66 -30.35
CA TRP A 193 1.25 3.88 -29.59
C TRP A 193 1.76 5.10 -30.37
N SER A 194 1.09 6.22 -30.22
CA SER A 194 1.56 7.50 -30.72
C SER A 194 2.90 7.89 -30.08
N THR A 195 3.62 8.80 -30.71
CA THR A 195 4.70 9.54 -30.03
C THR A 195 4.14 10.20 -28.78
N SER A 196 4.91 10.15 -27.69
CA SER A 196 4.54 10.81 -26.44
C SER A 196 4.44 12.32 -26.62
N ARG A 197 3.31 12.88 -26.17
CA ARG A 197 3.11 14.32 -26.09
C ARG A 197 3.46 14.80 -24.68
N GLU A 198 4.23 15.87 -24.60
CA GLU A 198 4.50 16.54 -23.33
C GLU A 198 3.25 17.27 -22.84
N LEU A 199 2.93 17.09 -21.57
CA LEU A 199 1.84 17.79 -20.88
C LEU A 199 2.38 18.92 -20.00
N ALA A 200 3.45 18.63 -19.23
CA ALA A 200 4.10 19.62 -18.37
C ALA A 200 5.50 19.13 -17.97
N PHE A 201 6.38 20.08 -17.67
CA PHE A 201 7.69 19.85 -17.07
C PHE A 201 7.83 20.65 -15.79
N TYR A 202 8.24 20.01 -14.70
CA TYR A 202 8.39 20.59 -13.37
C TYR A 202 9.85 20.46 -12.93
N PRO A 203 10.68 21.51 -13.15
CA PRO A 203 12.09 21.48 -12.78
C PRO A 203 12.25 21.57 -11.26
N ASN A 204 13.30 20.89 -10.75
CA ASN A 204 13.78 21.03 -9.37
C ASN A 204 12.75 20.74 -8.28
N VAL A 205 11.85 19.79 -8.51
CA VAL A 205 10.85 19.32 -7.52
C VAL A 205 10.89 17.81 -7.41
N LYS A 206 10.16 17.27 -6.45
CA LYS A 206 9.92 15.83 -6.30
C LYS A 206 8.43 15.52 -6.40
N PHE A 207 8.13 14.41 -7.05
CA PHE A 207 6.82 13.79 -7.01
C PHE A 207 6.95 12.31 -6.59
N GLU A 208 6.06 11.87 -5.72
CA GLU A 208 5.99 10.48 -5.26
C GLU A 208 4.53 10.01 -5.27
N GLY A 209 4.29 8.70 -5.29
CA GLY A 209 2.94 8.14 -5.25
C GLY A 209 2.07 8.58 -6.44
N ILE A 210 2.68 8.75 -7.61
CA ILE A 210 2.02 9.27 -8.82
C ILE A 210 0.95 8.30 -9.30
N ALA A 211 -0.26 8.80 -9.51
CA ALA A 211 -1.36 8.03 -10.07
C ALA A 211 -2.20 8.85 -11.04
N PHE A 212 -2.69 8.18 -12.08
CA PHE A 212 -3.64 8.73 -13.04
C PHE A 212 -4.95 7.97 -12.93
N ARG A 213 -6.07 8.68 -12.94
CA ARG A 213 -7.42 8.11 -12.86
C ARG A 213 -8.37 8.85 -13.78
N TYR A 214 -9.18 8.11 -14.51
CA TYR A 214 -10.21 8.71 -15.36
C TYR A 214 -11.47 9.02 -14.55
N ASN A 215 -11.89 10.27 -14.56
CA ASN A 215 -13.15 10.71 -14.00
C ASN A 215 -14.22 10.74 -15.08
N ALA A 216 -15.05 9.70 -15.16
CA ALA A 216 -16.09 9.58 -16.18
C ALA A 216 -17.15 10.68 -16.08
N LYS A 217 -17.35 11.31 -14.90
CA LYS A 217 -18.31 12.41 -14.72
C LYS A 217 -17.85 13.69 -15.40
N THR A 218 -16.54 13.93 -15.45
CA THR A 218 -15.96 15.16 -16.05
C THR A 218 -15.35 14.91 -17.43
N GLY A 219 -15.15 13.64 -17.81
CA GLY A 219 -14.46 13.25 -19.03
C GLY A 219 -12.97 13.57 -19.03
N LYS A 220 -12.38 13.84 -17.85
CA LYS A 220 -10.97 14.23 -17.68
C LYS A 220 -10.19 13.16 -16.93
N VAL A 221 -8.89 13.12 -17.14
CA VAL A 221 -7.98 12.29 -16.34
C VAL A 221 -7.43 13.12 -15.19
N VAL A 222 -7.45 12.58 -13.99
CA VAL A 222 -6.89 13.21 -12.80
C VAL A 222 -5.52 12.62 -12.51
N LEU A 223 -4.53 13.49 -12.40
CA LEU A 223 -3.19 13.21 -11.90
C LEU A 223 -3.16 13.53 -10.41
N SER A 224 -2.76 12.58 -9.59
CA SER A 224 -2.50 12.80 -8.17
C SER A 224 -1.06 12.42 -7.82
N ALA A 225 -0.42 13.18 -6.95
CA ALA A 225 0.92 12.91 -6.45
C ALA A 225 1.19 13.62 -5.11
N HIS A 226 2.09 13.08 -4.32
CA HIS A 226 2.79 13.79 -3.27
C HIS A 226 3.81 14.72 -3.90
N TYR A 227 3.82 15.98 -3.50
CA TYR A 227 4.70 17.02 -4.01
C TYR A 227 5.65 17.53 -2.93
N GLU A 228 6.93 17.59 -3.28
CA GLU A 228 7.96 18.23 -2.48
C GLU A 228 8.75 19.23 -3.34
N ASP A 229 9.15 20.32 -2.72
CA ASP A 229 10.13 21.24 -3.29
C ASP A 229 11.57 20.78 -3.01
N GLN A 230 12.55 21.62 -3.33
CA GLN A 230 13.97 21.29 -3.11
C GLN A 230 14.37 21.19 -1.63
N SER A 231 13.55 21.68 -0.72
CA SER A 231 13.88 21.72 0.72
C SER A 231 13.80 20.35 1.42
N GLY A 232 13.59 19.27 0.66
CA GLY A 232 13.37 17.93 1.18
C GLY A 232 11.90 17.70 1.55
N TYR A 233 11.60 16.77 2.44
CA TYR A 233 10.22 16.41 2.79
C TYR A 233 9.53 17.43 3.75
N VAL A 234 9.69 18.73 3.47
CA VAL A 234 9.15 19.83 4.28
C VAL A 234 7.89 20.43 3.68
N ALA A 235 7.79 20.52 2.36
CA ALA A 235 6.59 21.04 1.70
C ALA A 235 5.38 20.17 2.01
N ALA A 236 5.52 18.86 1.90
CA ALA A 236 4.52 17.86 2.27
C ALA A 236 3.12 18.23 1.73
N LYS A 237 3.04 18.46 0.42
CA LYS A 237 1.84 18.91 -0.28
C LYS A 237 1.25 17.79 -1.13
N ILE A 238 -0.03 17.89 -1.42
CA ILE A 238 -0.63 17.13 -2.51
C ILE A 238 -0.50 17.91 -3.82
N TYR A 239 -0.48 17.17 -4.90
CA TYR A 239 -0.65 17.69 -6.24
C TYR A 239 -1.83 16.96 -6.89
N LEU A 240 -2.89 17.71 -7.20
CA LEU A 240 -4.06 17.21 -7.91
C LEU A 240 -4.29 18.09 -9.13
N ALA A 241 -4.28 17.50 -10.31
CA ALA A 241 -4.46 18.19 -11.56
C ALA A 241 -5.39 17.40 -12.49
N GLN A 242 -6.04 18.08 -13.42
CA GLN A 242 -6.82 17.46 -14.49
C GLN A 242 -6.08 17.56 -15.80
N ILE A 243 -6.21 16.52 -16.62
CA ILE A 243 -5.79 16.53 -18.02
C ILE A 243 -7.06 16.57 -18.86
N THR A 244 -7.21 17.63 -19.64
CA THR A 244 -8.36 17.80 -20.52
C THR A 244 -8.27 16.85 -21.73
N PRO A 245 -9.38 16.59 -22.44
CA PRO A 245 -9.34 15.81 -23.69
C PRO A 245 -8.41 16.42 -24.76
N LYS A 246 -8.11 17.71 -24.67
CA LYS A 246 -7.13 18.38 -25.54
C LYS A 246 -5.68 18.19 -25.09
N GLY A 247 -5.46 17.55 -23.92
CA GLY A 247 -4.15 17.34 -23.32
C GLY A 247 -3.56 18.57 -22.66
N GLU A 248 -4.41 19.45 -22.18
CA GLU A 248 -4.02 20.58 -21.32
C GLU A 248 -4.05 20.13 -19.88
N LEU A 249 -3.02 20.45 -19.10
CA LEU A 249 -2.92 20.11 -17.69
C LEU A 249 -3.35 21.32 -16.85
N GLU A 250 -4.46 21.16 -16.13
CA GLU A 250 -5.06 22.15 -15.25
C GLU A 250 -4.81 21.77 -13.79
N VAL A 251 -3.98 22.56 -13.08
CA VAL A 251 -3.72 22.32 -11.64
C VAL A 251 -4.93 22.77 -10.81
N GLY A 252 -5.50 21.84 -10.04
CA GLY A 252 -6.58 22.13 -9.09
C GLY A 252 -6.08 22.41 -7.68
N THR A 253 -5.14 21.61 -7.18
CA THR A 253 -4.57 21.79 -5.83
C THR A 253 -3.07 21.43 -5.83
N MET A 254 -2.25 22.31 -5.27
CA MET A 254 -0.84 22.08 -4.99
C MET A 254 -0.50 22.68 -3.62
N GLU A 255 -1.10 22.15 -2.57
CA GLU A 255 -0.99 22.66 -1.21
C GLU A 255 -1.15 21.53 -0.17
N ARG A 256 -0.99 21.84 1.09
CA ARG A 256 -1.34 20.95 2.18
C ARG A 256 -2.85 20.79 2.27
N PRO A 257 -3.40 19.56 2.17
CA PRO A 257 -4.84 19.34 2.13
C PRO A 257 -5.48 19.80 3.45
N LEU A 258 -6.34 20.81 3.37
CA LEU A 258 -6.99 21.44 4.53
C LEU A 258 -5.99 21.85 5.64
N GLY A 259 -4.74 22.19 5.27
CA GLY A 259 -3.69 22.63 6.18
C GLY A 259 -2.81 21.53 6.78
N TYR A 260 -3.15 20.24 6.58
CA TYR A 260 -2.35 19.12 7.08
C TYR A 260 -1.20 18.79 6.13
N ASP A 261 -0.04 18.37 6.66
CA ASP A 261 1.01 17.80 5.84
C ASP A 261 0.51 16.52 5.14
N SER A 262 0.99 16.27 3.95
CA SER A 262 0.59 15.13 3.12
C SER A 262 1.83 14.50 2.49
N ARG A 263 1.98 13.21 2.73
CA ARG A 263 3.09 12.41 2.18
C ARG A 263 2.53 11.29 1.32
N ASP A 264 2.92 10.05 1.54
CA ASP A 264 2.40 8.91 0.81
C ASP A 264 0.88 8.95 0.70
N GLN A 265 0.39 8.84 -0.51
CA GLN A 265 -1.03 9.03 -0.78
C GLN A 265 -1.57 8.02 -1.80
N SER A 266 -2.86 7.84 -1.77
CA SER A 266 -3.60 7.14 -2.83
C SER A 266 -4.99 7.72 -3.03
N LEU A 267 -5.56 7.51 -4.22
CA LEU A 267 -6.95 7.80 -4.52
C LEU A 267 -7.78 6.53 -4.43
N PHE A 268 -8.87 6.59 -3.71
CA PHE A 268 -9.93 5.60 -3.72
C PHE A 268 -11.19 6.21 -4.34
N ILE A 269 -11.79 5.53 -5.31
CA ILE A 269 -13.05 5.92 -5.93
C ILE A 269 -14.10 4.89 -5.53
N ASP A 270 -15.14 5.36 -4.85
CA ASP A 270 -16.24 4.50 -4.43
C ASP A 270 -17.22 4.23 -5.60
N ASP A 271 -18.11 3.25 -5.43
CA ASP A 271 -19.05 2.79 -6.46
C ASP A 271 -19.99 3.91 -6.96
N ASP A 272 -20.28 4.92 -6.11
CA ASP A 272 -21.05 6.09 -6.48
C ASP A 272 -20.26 7.16 -7.24
N GLY A 273 -18.95 6.91 -7.45
CA GLY A 273 -18.02 7.82 -8.09
C GLY A 273 -17.53 8.95 -7.18
N THR A 274 -17.79 8.89 -5.87
CA THR A 274 -17.14 9.76 -4.90
C THR A 274 -15.68 9.37 -4.75
N ALA A 275 -14.79 10.35 -4.87
CA ALA A 275 -13.36 10.10 -4.67
C ALA A 275 -12.91 10.52 -3.29
N TYR A 276 -12.00 9.72 -2.75
CA TYR A 276 -11.32 9.97 -1.49
C TYR A 276 -9.82 9.95 -1.68
N LEU A 277 -9.14 10.93 -1.10
CA LEU A 277 -7.70 10.95 -0.97
C LEU A 277 -7.33 10.40 0.41
N LEU A 278 -6.52 9.35 0.43
CA LEU A 278 -5.87 8.86 1.63
C LEU A 278 -4.45 9.42 1.65
N SER A 279 -4.01 9.93 2.79
CA SER A 279 -2.69 10.53 2.88
C SER A 279 -2.07 10.29 4.25
N ALA A 280 -0.81 9.85 4.26
CA ALA A 280 0.00 9.87 5.46
C ALA A 280 0.25 11.32 5.88
N THR A 281 0.08 11.61 7.16
CA THR A 281 0.14 12.95 7.74
C THR A 281 0.82 12.93 9.11
N ASN A 282 1.02 14.11 9.71
CA ASN A 282 1.68 14.24 11.00
C ASN A 282 3.03 13.52 11.01
N MET A 283 3.84 13.76 9.96
CA MET A 283 5.13 13.09 9.75
C MET A 283 5.01 11.56 9.70
N ASN A 284 4.07 11.02 8.93
CA ASN A 284 3.74 9.59 8.79
C ASN A 284 3.25 8.92 10.09
N ARG A 285 2.76 9.70 11.08
CA ARG A 285 2.23 9.12 12.32
C ARG A 285 0.78 8.69 12.19
N ASP A 286 0.02 9.38 11.34
CA ASP A 286 -1.42 9.25 11.17
C ASP A 286 -1.77 9.11 9.68
N ILE A 287 -2.98 8.63 9.38
CA ILE A 287 -3.53 8.62 8.01
C ILE A 287 -4.81 9.45 8.00
N ASN A 288 -4.85 10.46 7.16
CA ASN A 288 -6.04 11.24 6.89
C ASN A 288 -6.78 10.71 5.66
N ILE A 289 -8.11 10.74 5.73
CA ILE A 289 -9.02 10.41 4.62
C ILE A 289 -9.80 11.67 4.28
N TYR A 290 -9.60 12.19 3.09
CA TYR A 290 -10.28 13.38 2.60
C TYR A 290 -11.30 13.01 1.53
N LYS A 291 -12.49 13.57 1.59
CA LYS A 291 -13.41 13.59 0.47
C LYS A 291 -12.98 14.67 -0.52
N LEU A 292 -12.96 14.34 -1.80
CA LEU A 292 -12.68 15.28 -2.88
C LEU A 292 -13.97 15.87 -3.46
N ASP A 293 -13.83 17.01 -4.11
CA ASP A 293 -14.87 17.61 -4.93
C ASP A 293 -15.24 16.72 -6.13
N PRO A 294 -16.33 17.00 -6.86
CA PRO A 294 -16.72 16.19 -8.01
C PRO A 294 -15.68 16.12 -9.14
N SER A 295 -14.78 17.08 -9.23
CA SER A 295 -13.68 17.08 -10.20
C SER A 295 -12.48 16.23 -9.76
N TRP A 296 -12.44 15.78 -8.51
CA TRP A 296 -11.37 15.05 -7.83
C TRP A 296 -10.05 15.85 -7.70
N THR A 297 -10.15 17.17 -7.78
CA THR A 297 -8.96 18.03 -7.74
C THR A 297 -8.85 18.89 -6.49
N LYS A 298 -9.84 18.82 -5.59
CA LYS A 298 -9.84 19.62 -4.37
C LYS A 298 -10.35 18.81 -3.17
N PRO A 299 -9.57 18.72 -2.08
CA PRO A 299 -10.06 18.21 -0.79
C PRO A 299 -11.12 19.17 -0.22
N VAL A 300 -12.31 18.65 0.08
CA VAL A 300 -13.43 19.46 0.60
C VAL A 300 -13.82 19.11 2.01
N LEU A 301 -13.45 17.95 2.51
CA LEU A 301 -13.78 17.47 3.84
C LEU A 301 -12.75 16.47 4.35
N LEU A 302 -12.25 16.67 5.55
CA LEU A 302 -11.55 15.62 6.30
C LEU A 302 -12.62 14.68 6.88
N VAL A 303 -12.71 13.49 6.29
CA VAL A 303 -13.71 12.48 6.70
C VAL A 303 -13.29 11.81 8.00
N ASN A 304 -12.02 11.42 8.11
CA ASN A 304 -11.50 10.73 9.28
C ASN A 304 -9.97 10.82 9.33
N THR A 305 -9.43 10.64 10.54
CA THR A 305 -8.02 10.37 10.80
C THR A 305 -7.89 9.02 11.47
N ILE A 306 -7.25 8.08 10.81
CA ILE A 306 -7.06 6.70 11.27
C ILE A 306 -5.59 6.39 11.54
N CYS A 307 -5.29 5.24 12.12
CA CYS A 307 -3.92 4.79 12.45
C CYS A 307 -3.13 5.80 13.29
N LYS A 308 -3.79 6.55 14.17
CA LYS A 308 -3.18 7.63 14.97
C LYS A 308 -2.00 7.13 15.77
N GLY A 309 -0.83 7.76 15.57
CA GLY A 309 0.41 7.42 16.26
C GLY A 309 1.04 6.08 15.86
N LEU A 310 0.49 5.39 14.84
CA LEU A 310 0.96 4.06 14.44
C LEU A 310 2.11 4.08 13.42
N HIS A 311 2.53 5.25 12.97
CA HIS A 311 3.58 5.41 11.96
C HIS A 311 3.34 4.53 10.72
N ARG A 312 2.24 4.82 10.01
CA ARG A 312 1.83 4.12 8.80
C ARG A 312 1.99 5.00 7.57
N GLU A 313 2.39 4.38 6.48
CA GLU A 313 2.57 5.00 5.17
C GLU A 313 1.97 4.12 4.06
N THR A 314 1.97 4.59 2.83
CA THR A 314 1.45 3.90 1.65
C THR A 314 -0.01 3.44 1.85
N PRO A 315 -0.93 4.34 2.23
CA PRO A 315 -2.32 3.95 2.49
C PRO A 315 -3.02 3.54 1.21
N ALA A 316 -3.85 2.50 1.28
CA ALA A 316 -4.74 2.09 0.20
C ALA A 316 -6.06 1.56 0.75
N ILE A 317 -7.14 1.75 0.00
CA ILE A 317 -8.44 1.12 0.27
C ILE A 317 -8.85 0.32 -0.96
N ILE A 318 -9.40 -0.86 -0.73
CA ILE A 318 -10.19 -1.60 -1.71
C ILE A 318 -11.59 -1.86 -1.13
N LYS A 319 -12.59 -1.97 -2.01
CA LYS A 319 -13.93 -2.39 -1.65
C LYS A 319 -14.21 -3.76 -2.25
N LYS A 320 -14.70 -4.67 -1.45
CA LYS A 320 -15.09 -6.01 -1.88
C LYS A 320 -16.33 -6.46 -1.13
N ASP A 321 -17.32 -6.94 -1.85
CA ASP A 321 -18.58 -7.47 -1.27
C ASP A 321 -19.29 -6.46 -0.33
N GLY A 322 -19.20 -5.17 -0.63
CA GLY A 322 -19.76 -4.07 0.18
C GLY A 322 -18.90 -3.62 1.36
N GLU A 323 -17.83 -4.34 1.67
CA GLU A 323 -16.91 -4.04 2.78
C GLU A 323 -15.66 -3.30 2.29
N TYR A 324 -15.13 -2.41 3.15
CA TYR A 324 -13.91 -1.65 2.87
C TYR A 324 -12.72 -2.27 3.60
N TYR A 325 -11.65 -2.54 2.85
CA TYR A 325 -10.39 -3.06 3.38
C TYR A 325 -9.31 -2.00 3.25
N PHE A 326 -8.70 -1.65 4.37
CA PHE A 326 -7.62 -0.68 4.43
C PHE A 326 -6.27 -1.39 4.54
N PHE A 327 -5.31 -0.92 3.76
CA PHE A 327 -3.93 -1.42 3.74
C PHE A 327 -2.96 -0.27 3.97
N SER A 328 -1.89 -0.53 4.69
CA SER A 328 -0.79 0.41 4.86
C SER A 328 0.48 -0.33 5.28
N SER A 329 1.63 0.21 4.97
CA SER A 329 2.91 -0.27 5.51
C SER A 329 3.26 0.47 6.80
N LYS A 330 4.18 -0.09 7.60
CA LYS A 330 4.79 0.62 8.71
C LYS A 330 5.88 1.54 8.16
N ALA A 331 5.94 2.79 8.63
CA ALA A 331 7.01 3.72 8.29
C ALA A 331 8.32 3.28 8.95
N SER A 332 9.09 2.47 8.25
CA SER A 332 10.38 1.95 8.71
C SER A 332 11.52 2.36 7.77
N GLY A 333 11.27 3.28 6.86
CA GLY A 333 12.16 3.60 5.76
C GLY A 333 12.25 2.43 4.77
N TRP A 334 13.42 2.22 4.18
CA TRP A 334 13.66 1.18 3.18
C TRP A 334 13.98 -0.20 3.78
N TYR A 335 13.80 -0.37 5.08
CA TYR A 335 13.98 -1.66 5.74
C TYR A 335 12.69 -2.48 5.66
N LEU A 336 12.84 -3.79 5.50
CA LEU A 336 11.71 -4.72 5.57
C LEU A 336 11.06 -4.60 6.94
N CYS A 337 9.86 -4.09 6.98
CA CYS A 337 9.06 -4.06 8.18
C CYS A 337 8.32 -5.37 8.32
N GLY A 338 8.30 -5.91 9.52
CA GLY A 338 7.26 -6.87 9.87
C GLY A 338 5.89 -6.19 9.67
N ILE A 339 5.06 -6.83 8.89
CA ILE A 339 3.66 -6.43 8.65
C ILE A 339 2.87 -6.67 9.94
#